data_90fa25ddd44dce13eb5381a65e62de59
#
_entry.id   90fa25ddd44dce13eb5381a65e62de59
#
_cell.length_a   1.000
_cell.length_b   1.000
_cell.length_c   1.000
_cell.angle_alpha   90.00
_cell.angle_beta   90.00
_cell.angle_gamma   90.00
#
_symmetry.space_group_name_H-M   'P 1'
#
loop_
_entity.id
_entity.type
_entity.pdbx_description
1 polymer ?
#
loop_
_entity_poly.entity_id
_entity_poly.type
_entity_poly.pdbx_seq_one_letter_code
_entity_poly.pdbx_strand_id
1 'polypeptide(L)'
;DEVVETYNPERAIAIVVNPKTGEVLGLSNRPSFNPNKRDVTNYSNDAISSRFEPGSTMKIFTLAAAIEEGVYNGNETFQSGRYKVYSDTVSDHNNGQGWGTITFDEGVRRSSNVAFSILARDKIGTERFYQYLVDFGFDQPTGIDLPDEVNSAIRYDAEIEKVTTSFGQGTAVTPIQQVQAATAIANDGVMMQPHVIQKIVDPESNETIKENTPKIAGEPISSETAEKVLDILETVVEDGTGRSFAIEGYQIAGKTGTAQIPSPEGGYMKGWGNNIYSFIGFAPKDDPELIVYT
;
A
#
# COMPACT_ATOMS: atom_id res chain seq x y z
N ASP A 1 9.50 -4.69 18.70
CA ASP A 1 9.81 -3.99 19.96
C ASP A 1 10.94 -2.96 19.77
N GLU A 2 12.05 -3.29 19.09
CA GLU A 2 13.19 -2.40 18.85
C GLU A 2 12.78 -1.05 18.23
N VAL A 3 11.88 -1.04 17.24
CA VAL A 3 11.35 0.18 16.63
C VAL A 3 10.63 1.04 17.67
N VAL A 4 9.85 0.42 18.55
CA VAL A 4 9.13 1.14 19.61
C VAL A 4 10.09 1.72 20.64
N GLU A 5 11.11 0.96 21.04
CA GLU A 5 12.14 1.41 21.98
C GLU A 5 13.01 2.55 21.41
N THR A 6 13.31 2.48 20.10
CA THR A 6 14.19 3.45 19.44
C THR A 6 13.49 4.76 19.09
N TYR A 7 12.26 4.66 18.53
CA TYR A 7 11.57 5.81 17.93
C TYR A 7 10.36 6.30 18.73
N ASN A 8 9.89 5.50 19.71
CA ASN A 8 8.71 5.78 20.53
C ASN A 8 7.50 6.26 19.68
N PRO A 9 7.11 5.52 18.63
CA PRO A 9 5.99 5.90 17.79
C PRO A 9 4.67 5.80 18.58
N GLU A 10 3.67 6.59 18.20
CA GLU A 10 2.33 6.45 18.75
C GLU A 10 1.74 5.06 18.43
N ARG A 11 2.00 4.56 17.22
CA ARG A 11 1.58 3.24 16.75
C ARG A 11 2.64 2.64 15.84
N ALA A 12 2.71 1.31 15.83
CA ALA A 12 3.52 0.57 14.88
C ALA A 12 2.81 -0.74 14.50
N ILE A 13 2.78 -1.02 13.20
CA ILE A 13 2.13 -2.20 12.64
C ILE A 13 3.13 -2.91 11.73
N ALA A 14 3.13 -4.24 11.76
CA ALA A 14 3.82 -5.06 10.79
C ALA A 14 2.92 -6.24 10.39
N ILE A 15 2.80 -6.49 9.09
CA ILE A 15 2.02 -7.60 8.54
C ILE A 15 2.92 -8.34 7.55
N VAL A 16 2.97 -9.67 7.66
CA VAL A 16 3.65 -10.56 6.71
C VAL A 16 2.62 -11.54 6.16
N VAL A 17 2.52 -11.62 4.84
CA VAL A 17 1.52 -12.45 4.16
C VAL A 17 2.18 -13.28 3.08
N ASN A 18 1.70 -14.52 2.92
CA ASN A 18 1.96 -15.33 1.74
C ASN A 18 1.04 -14.85 0.60
N PRO A 19 1.57 -14.25 -0.48
CA PRO A 19 0.73 -13.70 -1.54
C PRO A 19 -0.06 -14.74 -2.32
N LYS A 20 0.39 -16.00 -2.36
CA LYS A 20 -0.23 -17.09 -3.14
C LYS A 20 -1.47 -17.67 -2.44
N THR A 21 -1.52 -17.55 -1.13
CA THR A 21 -2.61 -18.14 -0.34
C THR A 21 -3.46 -17.11 0.41
N GLY A 22 -2.93 -15.91 0.64
CA GLY A 22 -3.54 -14.91 1.52
C GLY A 22 -3.32 -15.18 3.01
N GLU A 23 -2.53 -16.21 3.38
CA GLU A 23 -2.23 -16.50 4.79
C GLU A 23 -1.44 -15.36 5.42
N VAL A 24 -1.94 -14.83 6.54
CA VAL A 24 -1.23 -13.89 7.38
C VAL A 24 -0.24 -14.68 8.25
N LEU A 25 1.02 -14.69 7.84
CA LEU A 25 2.10 -15.43 8.53
C LEU A 25 2.56 -14.72 9.80
N GLY A 26 2.38 -13.43 9.88
CA GLY A 26 2.70 -12.62 11.05
C GLY A 26 1.94 -11.30 11.06
N LEU A 27 1.44 -10.93 12.23
CA LEU A 27 0.80 -9.64 12.46
C LEU A 27 1.25 -9.11 13.82
N SER A 28 1.80 -7.91 13.82
CA SER A 28 2.19 -7.21 15.05
C SER A 28 1.56 -5.84 15.08
N ASN A 29 0.92 -5.51 16.20
CA ASN A 29 0.33 -4.20 16.47
C ASN A 29 0.92 -3.63 17.76
N ARG A 30 1.33 -2.37 17.77
CA ARG A 30 1.82 -1.67 18.95
C ARG A 30 1.09 -0.32 19.10
N PRO A 31 0.67 0.06 20.31
CA PRO A 31 0.79 -0.72 21.55
C PRO A 31 -0.01 -2.03 21.49
N SER A 32 0.50 -3.07 22.11
CA SER A 32 -0.19 -4.36 22.27
C SER A 32 -0.64 -4.57 23.73
N PHE A 33 -1.39 -5.61 23.99
CA PHE A 33 -1.87 -5.93 25.30
C PHE A 33 -1.55 -7.39 25.70
N ASN A 34 -1.50 -7.64 27.00
CA ASN A 34 -1.40 -8.99 27.53
C ASN A 34 -2.80 -9.46 27.97
N PRO A 35 -3.41 -10.46 27.32
CA PRO A 35 -4.78 -10.90 27.64
C PRO A 35 -4.93 -11.47 29.06
N ASN A 36 -3.82 -11.84 29.72
CA ASN A 36 -3.83 -12.31 31.10
C ASN A 36 -3.82 -11.18 32.13
N LYS A 37 -3.64 -9.93 31.70
CA LYS A 37 -3.74 -8.74 32.58
C LYS A 37 -5.06 -8.03 32.30
N ARG A 38 -5.76 -7.63 33.36
CA ARG A 38 -7.05 -6.91 33.26
C ARG A 38 -6.87 -5.38 33.21
N ASP A 39 -5.76 -4.91 32.67
CA ASP A 39 -5.39 -3.49 32.56
C ASP A 39 -5.49 -2.95 31.12
N VAL A 40 -6.13 -3.70 30.25
CA VAL A 40 -6.26 -3.34 28.83
C VAL A 40 -7.31 -2.24 28.66
N THR A 41 -6.93 -1.15 28.06
CA THR A 41 -7.81 -0.01 27.74
C THR A 41 -8.23 0.06 26.26
N ASN A 42 -7.48 -0.62 25.37
CA ASN A 42 -7.78 -0.68 23.95
C ASN A 42 -7.47 -2.08 23.40
N TYR A 43 -8.48 -2.69 22.78
CA TYR A 43 -8.38 -4.01 22.13
C TYR A 43 -8.32 -3.91 20.61
N SER A 44 -8.27 -2.70 20.04
CA SER A 44 -8.29 -2.50 18.60
C SER A 44 -7.07 -3.12 17.93
N ASN A 45 -7.30 -3.84 16.84
CA ASN A 45 -6.28 -4.27 15.92
C ASN A 45 -6.17 -3.23 14.80
N ASP A 46 -5.23 -2.31 14.91
CA ASP A 46 -5.08 -1.20 13.96
C ASP A 46 -4.80 -1.66 12.53
N ALA A 47 -4.30 -2.88 12.35
CA ALA A 47 -4.09 -3.44 11.00
C ALA A 47 -5.38 -3.57 10.18
N ILE A 48 -6.54 -3.72 10.85
CA ILE A 48 -7.84 -3.92 10.22
C ILE A 48 -8.88 -2.85 10.61
N SER A 49 -8.67 -2.15 11.73
CA SER A 49 -9.65 -1.20 12.28
C SER A 49 -9.24 0.27 12.18
N SER A 50 -8.00 0.57 11.82
CA SER A 50 -7.53 1.94 11.63
C SER A 50 -7.38 2.30 10.16
N ARG A 51 -7.99 3.42 9.78
CA ARG A 51 -7.85 4.02 8.44
C ARG A 51 -6.81 5.12 8.48
N PHE A 52 -5.97 5.16 7.46
CA PHE A 52 -4.97 6.21 7.29
C PHE A 52 -4.77 6.51 5.79
N GLU A 53 -4.25 7.66 5.47
CA GLU A 53 -3.84 7.98 4.11
C GLU A 53 -2.55 7.20 3.78
N PRO A 54 -2.55 6.29 2.79
CA PRO A 54 -1.41 5.38 2.57
C PRO A 54 -0.18 6.09 2.00
N GLY A 55 -0.34 7.31 1.52
CA GLY A 55 0.74 8.03 0.87
C GLY A 55 1.31 7.25 -0.31
N SER A 56 2.63 7.31 -0.49
CA SER A 56 3.28 6.80 -1.69
C SER A 56 3.23 5.28 -1.89
N THR A 57 2.72 4.48 -0.95
CA THR A 57 2.46 3.05 -1.19
C THR A 57 1.30 2.85 -2.16
N MET A 58 0.33 3.79 -2.23
CA MET A 58 -0.75 3.78 -3.23
C MET A 58 -0.21 3.81 -4.67
N LYS A 59 0.96 4.37 -4.89
CA LYS A 59 1.59 4.50 -6.21
C LYS A 59 1.86 3.15 -6.89
N ILE A 60 1.98 2.07 -6.12
CA ILE A 60 2.10 0.71 -6.64
C ILE A 60 0.90 0.39 -7.53
N PHE A 61 -0.30 0.66 -7.05
CA PHE A 61 -1.56 0.32 -7.73
C PHE A 61 -1.84 1.30 -8.89
N THR A 62 -1.43 2.55 -8.76
CA THR A 62 -1.49 3.53 -9.87
C THR A 62 -0.53 3.15 -11.00
N LEU A 63 0.67 2.67 -10.67
CA LEU A 63 1.64 2.16 -11.65
C LEU A 63 1.07 0.93 -12.36
N ALA A 64 0.52 -0.01 -11.60
CA ALA A 64 -0.11 -1.22 -12.13
C ALA A 64 -1.25 -0.87 -13.10
N ALA A 65 -2.14 0.04 -12.72
CA ALA A 65 -3.21 0.52 -13.59
C ALA A 65 -2.69 1.15 -14.89
N ALA A 66 -1.62 1.96 -14.82
CA ALA A 66 -1.05 2.60 -16.00
C ALA A 66 -0.37 1.61 -16.96
N ILE A 67 0.24 0.55 -16.41
CA ILE A 67 0.84 -0.53 -17.21
C ILE A 67 -0.25 -1.38 -17.85
N GLU A 68 -1.28 -1.78 -17.09
CA GLU A 68 -2.39 -2.60 -17.56
C GLU A 68 -3.17 -1.93 -18.70
N GLU A 69 -3.38 -0.61 -18.61
CA GLU A 69 -3.99 0.19 -19.69
C GLU A 69 -3.05 0.44 -20.88
N GLY A 70 -1.79 -0.03 -20.83
CA GLY A 70 -0.81 0.17 -21.89
C GLY A 70 -0.39 1.63 -22.10
N VAL A 71 -0.62 2.49 -21.11
CA VAL A 71 -0.30 3.93 -21.19
C VAL A 71 0.98 4.33 -20.46
N TYR A 72 1.62 3.38 -19.77
CA TYR A 72 2.91 3.60 -19.13
C TYR A 72 4.06 3.43 -20.12
N ASN A 73 4.87 4.47 -20.25
CA ASN A 73 6.15 4.40 -20.96
C ASN A 73 7.23 4.99 -20.05
N GLY A 74 8.06 4.12 -19.48
CA GLY A 74 9.11 4.50 -18.54
C GLY A 74 10.13 5.50 -19.08
N ASN A 75 10.38 5.48 -20.40
CA ASN A 75 11.32 6.39 -21.08
C ASN A 75 10.70 7.75 -21.47
N GLU A 76 9.38 7.88 -21.44
CA GLU A 76 8.73 9.15 -21.71
C GLU A 76 9.07 10.15 -20.59
N THR A 77 9.24 11.43 -20.98
CA THR A 77 9.65 12.48 -20.04
C THR A 77 8.51 13.40 -19.66
N PHE A 78 8.56 13.91 -18.43
CA PHE A 78 7.65 14.93 -17.93
C PHE A 78 8.40 15.98 -17.12
N GLN A 79 7.79 17.17 -16.96
CA GLN A 79 8.32 18.22 -16.10
C GLN A 79 7.90 17.95 -14.64
N SER A 80 8.87 17.60 -13.79
CA SER A 80 8.65 17.39 -12.37
C SER A 80 8.51 18.70 -11.57
N GLY A 81 8.14 18.60 -10.32
CA GLY A 81 8.07 19.70 -9.37
C GLY A 81 6.65 20.11 -9.02
N ARG A 82 5.89 20.64 -9.98
CA ARG A 82 4.52 21.10 -9.75
C ARG A 82 3.60 20.74 -10.90
N TYR A 83 2.38 20.33 -10.57
CA TYR A 83 1.34 19.96 -11.52
C TYR A 83 0.04 20.69 -11.19
N LYS A 84 -0.53 21.38 -12.17
CA LYS A 84 -1.73 22.21 -11.99
C LYS A 84 -3.00 21.37 -12.16
N VAL A 85 -3.87 21.46 -11.16
CA VAL A 85 -5.20 20.82 -11.15
C VAL A 85 -6.24 21.91 -10.93
N TYR A 86 -6.76 22.50 -11.99
CA TYR A 86 -7.67 23.69 -11.93
C TYR A 86 -7.08 24.81 -11.05
N SER A 87 -7.75 25.12 -9.91
CA SER A 87 -7.27 26.12 -8.93
C SER A 87 -6.14 25.60 -8.07
N ASP A 88 -6.01 24.29 -7.94
CA ASP A 88 -5.08 23.62 -7.02
C ASP A 88 -3.74 23.30 -7.68
N THR A 89 -2.77 22.90 -6.89
CA THR A 89 -1.45 22.52 -7.37
C THR A 89 -0.92 21.36 -6.54
N VAL A 90 -0.66 20.24 -7.22
CA VAL A 90 0.12 19.13 -6.64
C VAL A 90 1.60 19.47 -6.71
N SER A 91 2.34 19.13 -5.67
CA SER A 91 3.78 19.35 -5.60
C SER A 91 4.53 18.07 -5.27
N ASP A 92 5.72 17.92 -5.85
CA ASP A 92 6.64 16.88 -5.45
C ASP A 92 7.16 17.12 -4.01
N HIS A 93 7.50 16.04 -3.32
CA HIS A 93 7.84 16.04 -1.89
C HIS A 93 9.08 16.89 -1.53
N ASN A 94 9.89 17.28 -2.52
CA ASN A 94 11.04 18.18 -2.32
C ASN A 94 10.64 19.67 -2.35
N ASN A 95 9.53 20.02 -1.72
CA ASN A 95 8.93 21.36 -1.68
C ASN A 95 8.53 21.90 -3.08
N GLY A 96 8.25 21.00 -4.01
CA GLY A 96 7.84 21.35 -5.36
C GLY A 96 8.98 21.95 -6.23
N GLN A 97 10.22 21.75 -5.83
CA GLN A 97 11.38 22.12 -6.66
C GLN A 97 11.50 21.22 -7.88
N GLY A 98 11.12 19.94 -7.71
CA GLY A 98 11.27 18.93 -8.74
C GLY A 98 12.73 18.56 -9.03
N TRP A 99 12.92 17.91 -10.15
CA TRP A 99 14.22 17.45 -10.67
C TRP A 99 14.40 17.85 -12.14
N GLY A 100 13.66 18.86 -12.58
CA GLY A 100 13.62 19.26 -14.00
C GLY A 100 12.78 18.27 -14.84
N THR A 101 13.14 18.13 -16.10
CA THR A 101 12.54 17.15 -17.01
C THR A 101 13.20 15.79 -16.75
N ILE A 102 12.41 14.82 -16.29
CA ILE A 102 12.86 13.46 -15.97
C ILE A 102 11.95 12.43 -16.64
N THR A 103 12.40 11.18 -16.75
CA THR A 103 11.58 10.07 -17.26
C THR A 103 10.57 9.60 -16.22
N PHE A 104 9.54 8.85 -16.64
CA PHE A 104 8.59 8.25 -15.70
C PHE A 104 9.26 7.22 -14.81
N ASP A 105 10.21 6.41 -15.31
CA ASP A 105 10.97 5.47 -14.46
C ASP A 105 11.72 6.22 -13.35
N GLU A 106 12.37 7.32 -13.68
CA GLU A 106 13.02 8.17 -12.67
C GLU A 106 11.99 8.80 -11.71
N GLY A 107 10.82 9.18 -12.23
CA GLY A 107 9.69 9.64 -11.41
C GLY A 107 9.21 8.61 -10.39
N VAL A 108 9.18 7.33 -10.76
CA VAL A 108 8.84 6.22 -9.85
C VAL A 108 9.94 6.04 -8.80
N ARG A 109 11.21 5.98 -9.20
CA ARG A 109 12.36 5.86 -8.27
C ARG A 109 12.40 7.00 -7.25
N ARG A 110 12.11 8.21 -7.68
CA ARG A 110 12.05 9.42 -6.82
C ARG A 110 10.71 9.59 -6.09
N SER A 111 9.75 8.72 -6.36
CA SER A 111 8.41 8.84 -5.78
C SER A 111 7.74 10.18 -6.08
N SER A 112 7.84 10.68 -7.33
CA SER A 112 7.26 11.95 -7.77
C SER A 112 5.73 11.92 -7.70
N ASN A 113 5.11 12.85 -6.97
CA ASN A 113 3.67 13.02 -6.95
C ASN A 113 3.14 13.50 -8.31
N VAL A 114 3.93 14.32 -9.00
CA VAL A 114 3.58 14.86 -10.32
C VAL A 114 3.49 13.74 -11.36
N ALA A 115 4.44 12.78 -11.37
CA ALA A 115 4.38 11.62 -12.24
C ALA A 115 3.06 10.86 -12.11
N PHE A 116 2.69 10.54 -10.89
CA PHE A 116 1.47 9.77 -10.60
C PHE A 116 0.19 10.55 -10.84
N SER A 117 0.22 11.88 -10.65
CA SER A 117 -0.88 12.76 -11.04
C SER A 117 -1.14 12.74 -12.56
N ILE A 118 -0.07 12.80 -13.34
CA ILE A 118 -0.14 12.71 -14.82
C ILE A 118 -0.65 11.33 -15.25
N LEU A 119 -0.12 10.24 -14.65
CA LEU A 119 -0.57 8.89 -14.96
C LEU A 119 -2.07 8.72 -14.70
N ALA A 120 -2.55 9.09 -13.52
CA ALA A 120 -3.95 8.87 -13.16
C ALA A 120 -4.92 9.76 -13.93
N ARG A 121 -4.59 11.05 -14.12
CA ARG A 121 -5.51 12.00 -14.72
C ARG A 121 -5.39 12.08 -16.25
N ASP A 122 -4.17 12.24 -16.77
CA ASP A 122 -3.99 12.58 -18.18
C ASP A 122 -3.81 11.32 -19.05
N LYS A 123 -3.33 10.20 -18.47
CA LYS A 123 -3.05 8.97 -19.21
C LYS A 123 -4.12 7.90 -19.01
N ILE A 124 -4.45 7.52 -17.78
CA ILE A 124 -5.51 6.54 -17.48
C ILE A 124 -6.90 7.17 -17.61
N GLY A 125 -7.06 8.39 -17.10
CA GLY A 125 -8.34 9.06 -16.91
C GLY A 125 -8.95 8.74 -15.55
N THR A 126 -9.56 9.75 -14.92
CA THR A 126 -9.99 9.66 -13.51
C THR A 126 -11.08 8.62 -13.27
N GLU A 127 -12.03 8.44 -14.19
CA GLU A 127 -13.08 7.42 -14.06
C GLU A 127 -12.50 6.00 -14.16
N ARG A 128 -11.58 5.78 -15.09
CA ARG A 128 -10.94 4.47 -15.24
C ARG A 128 -10.01 4.16 -14.08
N PHE A 129 -9.30 5.16 -13.56
CA PHE A 129 -8.48 5.01 -12.36
C PHE A 129 -9.32 4.66 -11.13
N TYR A 130 -10.51 5.27 -10.97
CA TYR A 130 -11.44 4.89 -9.89
C TYR A 130 -11.86 3.42 -9.98
N GLN A 131 -12.12 2.92 -11.20
CA GLN A 131 -12.46 1.51 -11.39
C GLN A 131 -11.31 0.59 -10.90
N TYR A 132 -10.05 0.95 -11.14
CA TYR A 132 -8.93 0.18 -10.57
C TYR A 132 -8.89 0.20 -9.05
N LEU A 133 -9.27 1.31 -8.39
CA LEU A 133 -9.38 1.32 -6.93
C LEU A 133 -10.43 0.31 -6.44
N VAL A 134 -11.54 0.18 -7.17
CA VAL A 134 -12.59 -0.82 -6.89
C VAL A 134 -12.07 -2.23 -7.19
N ASP A 135 -11.45 -2.46 -8.35
CA ASP A 135 -10.94 -3.76 -8.77
C ASP A 135 -9.85 -4.29 -7.80
N PHE A 136 -9.03 -3.39 -7.23
CA PHE A 136 -8.08 -3.70 -6.16
C PHE A 136 -8.73 -3.83 -4.76
N GLY A 137 -10.05 -3.72 -4.64
CA GLY A 137 -10.79 -3.94 -3.41
C GLY A 137 -10.70 -2.81 -2.38
N PHE A 138 -10.27 -1.60 -2.77
CA PHE A 138 -10.18 -0.49 -1.83
C PHE A 138 -11.53 0.11 -1.41
N ASP A 139 -12.62 -0.23 -2.08
CA ASP A 139 -13.97 0.25 -1.78
C ASP A 139 -14.75 -0.62 -0.78
N GLN A 140 -14.19 -1.75 -0.34
CA GLN A 140 -14.83 -2.73 0.51
C GLN A 140 -13.88 -3.35 1.54
N PRO A 141 -14.40 -3.93 2.64
CA PRO A 141 -13.60 -4.74 3.57
C PRO A 141 -12.98 -5.94 2.86
N THR A 142 -11.81 -6.40 3.33
CA THR A 142 -11.12 -7.56 2.76
C THR A 142 -11.82 -8.88 3.05
N GLY A 143 -12.63 -8.92 4.11
CA GLY A 143 -13.27 -10.14 4.61
C GLY A 143 -12.30 -11.06 5.35
N ILE A 144 -11.20 -10.51 5.91
CA ILE A 144 -10.32 -11.26 6.82
C ILE A 144 -11.13 -11.88 7.97
N ASP A 145 -10.76 -13.06 8.41
CA ASP A 145 -11.43 -13.80 9.48
C ASP A 145 -11.15 -13.27 10.90
N LEU A 146 -11.01 -11.96 11.04
CA LEU A 146 -10.89 -11.24 12.29
C LEU A 146 -12.08 -10.31 12.50
N PRO A 147 -12.51 -10.07 13.76
CA PRO A 147 -13.63 -9.17 14.06
C PRO A 147 -13.24 -7.69 13.88
N ASP A 148 -14.27 -6.85 13.70
CA ASP A 148 -14.17 -5.39 13.70
C ASP A 148 -13.34 -4.79 12.55
N GLU A 149 -13.27 -5.48 11.40
CA GLU A 149 -12.72 -4.89 10.18
C GLU A 149 -13.56 -3.70 9.73
N VAL A 150 -12.89 -2.59 9.40
CA VAL A 150 -13.54 -1.38 8.88
C VAL A 150 -13.27 -1.21 7.39
N ASN A 151 -14.22 -0.59 6.68
CA ASN A 151 -14.03 -0.22 5.29
C ASN A 151 -13.16 1.03 5.14
N SER A 152 -12.60 1.26 3.96
CA SER A 152 -11.90 2.48 3.57
C SER A 152 -12.82 3.72 3.57
N ALA A 153 -12.22 4.88 3.34
CA ALA A 153 -12.92 6.12 3.04
C ALA A 153 -12.28 6.76 1.80
N ILE A 154 -12.79 6.40 0.62
CA ILE A 154 -12.35 6.97 -0.65
C ILE A 154 -13.07 8.29 -0.87
N ARG A 155 -12.31 9.38 -0.97
CA ARG A 155 -12.80 10.69 -1.40
C ARG A 155 -12.45 10.90 -2.86
N TYR A 156 -13.46 11.10 -3.70
CA TYR A 156 -13.29 11.16 -5.15
C TYR A 156 -14.24 12.15 -5.83
N ASP A 157 -14.82 13.09 -5.06
CA ASP A 157 -15.80 14.04 -5.57
C ASP A 157 -15.14 15.27 -6.21
N ALA A 158 -14.14 15.84 -5.53
CA ALA A 158 -13.41 16.99 -6.03
C ALA A 158 -12.30 16.58 -7.02
N GLU A 159 -12.06 17.42 -8.03
CA GLU A 159 -11.03 17.15 -9.05
C GLU A 159 -9.62 16.97 -8.45
N ILE A 160 -9.32 17.69 -7.37
CA ILE A 160 -8.03 17.49 -6.67
C ILE A 160 -7.97 16.14 -5.96
N GLU A 161 -9.07 15.65 -5.38
CA GLU A 161 -9.14 14.35 -4.71
C GLU A 161 -8.92 13.20 -5.70
N LYS A 162 -9.49 13.30 -6.93
CA LYS A 162 -9.28 12.32 -8.00
C LYS A 162 -7.80 12.16 -8.36
N VAL A 163 -7.05 13.25 -8.25
CA VAL A 163 -5.61 13.25 -8.54
C VAL A 163 -4.79 12.83 -7.32
N THR A 164 -5.08 13.36 -6.13
CA THR A 164 -4.28 13.08 -4.94
C THR A 164 -4.39 11.64 -4.47
N THR A 165 -5.51 10.97 -4.73
CA THR A 165 -5.70 9.54 -4.49
C THR A 165 -4.66 8.69 -5.20
N SER A 166 -4.15 9.11 -6.37
CA SER A 166 -3.12 8.37 -7.13
C SER A 166 -1.78 8.21 -6.39
N PHE A 167 -1.52 9.06 -5.40
CA PHE A 167 -0.35 8.97 -4.54
C PHE A 167 -0.71 8.89 -3.05
N GLY A 168 -1.97 8.51 -2.75
CA GLY A 168 -2.43 8.12 -1.44
C GLY A 168 -2.74 9.25 -0.49
N GLN A 169 -3.17 10.42 -0.98
CA GLN A 169 -3.70 11.51 -0.17
C GLN A 169 -5.17 11.75 -0.48
N GLY A 170 -5.94 12.11 0.55
CA GLY A 170 -7.40 12.31 0.44
C GLY A 170 -8.21 11.02 0.50
N THR A 171 -7.59 9.86 0.33
CA THR A 171 -8.21 8.53 0.46
C THR A 171 -7.59 7.81 1.65
N ALA A 172 -8.43 7.30 2.55
CA ALA A 172 -7.99 6.57 3.73
C ALA A 172 -8.37 5.09 3.61
N VAL A 173 -7.38 4.20 3.78
CA VAL A 173 -7.50 2.74 3.69
C VAL A 173 -6.95 2.08 4.94
N THR A 174 -7.25 0.81 5.15
CA THR A 174 -6.63 0.03 6.23
C THR A 174 -5.33 -0.63 5.76
N PRO A 175 -4.39 -0.93 6.68
CA PRO A 175 -3.20 -1.70 6.34
C PRO A 175 -3.51 -3.03 5.64
N ILE A 176 -4.54 -3.75 6.08
CA ILE A 176 -4.90 -5.05 5.49
C ILE A 176 -5.44 -4.90 4.07
N GLN A 177 -6.15 -3.81 3.72
CA GLN A 177 -6.56 -3.54 2.34
C GLN A 177 -5.34 -3.31 1.42
N GLN A 178 -4.31 -2.60 1.91
CA GLN A 178 -3.06 -2.43 1.17
C GLN A 178 -2.38 -3.78 0.91
N VAL A 179 -2.35 -4.65 1.92
CA VAL A 179 -1.76 -5.99 1.81
C VAL A 179 -2.57 -6.87 0.86
N GLN A 180 -3.91 -6.88 0.95
CA GLN A 180 -4.76 -7.62 0.02
C GLN A 180 -4.51 -7.20 -1.43
N ALA A 181 -4.54 -5.91 -1.71
CA ALA A 181 -4.28 -5.38 -3.05
C ALA A 181 -2.87 -5.74 -3.54
N ALA A 182 -1.87 -5.72 -2.63
CA ALA A 182 -0.49 -6.07 -2.95
C ALA A 182 -0.33 -7.57 -3.33
N THR A 183 -1.24 -8.46 -2.88
CA THR A 183 -1.18 -9.86 -3.32
C THR A 183 -1.33 -10.00 -4.82
N ALA A 184 -2.13 -9.14 -5.50
CA ALA A 184 -2.24 -9.16 -6.95
C ALA A 184 -0.90 -8.87 -7.65
N ILE A 185 -0.08 -7.98 -7.08
CA ILE A 185 1.24 -7.67 -7.64
C ILE A 185 2.21 -8.86 -7.47
N ALA A 186 2.10 -9.59 -6.35
CA ALA A 186 3.01 -10.65 -5.97
C ALA A 186 2.54 -12.06 -6.40
N ASN A 187 1.39 -12.18 -7.05
CA ASN A 187 0.75 -13.45 -7.40
C ASN A 187 0.09 -13.38 -8.79
N ASP A 188 0.88 -12.98 -9.79
CA ASP A 188 0.51 -13.03 -11.21
C ASP A 188 -0.82 -12.32 -11.55
N GLY A 189 -1.14 -11.25 -10.85
CA GLY A 189 -2.38 -10.49 -11.03
C GLY A 189 -3.55 -10.98 -10.19
N VAL A 190 -3.42 -12.11 -9.49
CA VAL A 190 -4.48 -12.72 -8.69
C VAL A 190 -4.46 -12.20 -7.26
N MET A 191 -5.49 -11.46 -6.89
CA MET A 191 -5.67 -10.90 -5.55
C MET A 191 -6.27 -11.94 -4.61
N MET A 192 -5.66 -12.14 -3.43
CA MET A 192 -6.07 -13.15 -2.45
C MET A 192 -6.75 -12.53 -1.24
N GLN A 193 -7.80 -13.16 -0.74
CA GLN A 193 -8.43 -12.78 0.53
C GLN A 193 -7.50 -13.13 1.70
N PRO A 194 -7.12 -12.17 2.56
CA PRO A 194 -6.29 -12.47 3.72
C PRO A 194 -7.04 -13.29 4.75
N HIS A 195 -6.33 -14.21 5.44
CA HIS A 195 -6.88 -15.00 6.54
C HIS A 195 -5.79 -15.36 7.56
N VAL A 196 -6.21 -15.54 8.82
CA VAL A 196 -5.34 -15.87 9.96
C VAL A 196 -5.55 -17.32 10.40
N ILE A 197 -6.81 -17.81 10.30
CA ILE A 197 -7.17 -19.14 10.75
C ILE A 197 -6.91 -20.13 9.62
N GLN A 198 -5.93 -21.02 9.80
CA GLN A 198 -5.69 -22.08 8.85
C GLN A 198 -6.71 -23.22 9.04
N LYS A 199 -6.85 -23.73 10.28
CA LYS A 199 -7.82 -24.78 10.60
C LYS A 199 -8.27 -24.75 12.05
N ILE A 200 -9.44 -25.32 12.30
CA ILE A 200 -10.00 -25.59 13.63
C ILE A 200 -10.07 -27.10 13.80
N VAL A 201 -9.49 -27.61 14.88
CA VAL A 201 -9.39 -29.03 15.19
C VAL A 201 -10.10 -29.31 16.51
N ASP A 202 -10.88 -30.37 16.56
CA ASP A 202 -11.47 -30.86 17.79
C ASP A 202 -10.36 -31.41 18.72
N PRO A 203 -10.24 -30.94 19.96
CA PRO A 203 -9.14 -31.33 20.84
C PRO A 203 -9.26 -32.76 21.39
N GLU A 204 -10.46 -33.37 21.34
CA GLU A 204 -10.68 -34.74 21.86
C GLU A 204 -10.50 -35.80 20.78
N SER A 205 -11.11 -35.57 19.58
CA SER A 205 -11.04 -36.53 18.47
C SER A 205 -9.87 -36.29 17.54
N ASN A 206 -9.20 -35.11 17.60
CA ASN A 206 -8.20 -34.64 16.65
C ASN A 206 -8.71 -34.53 15.20
N GLU A 207 -10.03 -34.49 15.01
CA GLU A 207 -10.63 -34.28 13.72
C GLU A 207 -10.66 -32.81 13.33
N THR A 208 -10.42 -32.53 12.04
CA THR A 208 -10.53 -31.16 11.52
C THR A 208 -12.01 -30.79 11.38
N ILE A 209 -12.46 -29.83 12.21
CA ILE A 209 -13.81 -29.28 12.18
C ILE A 209 -13.99 -28.34 10.98
N LYS A 210 -12.98 -27.51 10.72
CA LYS A 210 -12.95 -26.54 9.63
C LYS A 210 -11.52 -26.31 9.16
N GLU A 211 -11.35 -26.22 7.86
CA GLU A 211 -10.11 -25.83 7.22
C GLU A 211 -10.40 -24.68 6.25
N ASN A 212 -9.58 -23.62 6.31
CA ASN A 212 -9.65 -22.56 5.34
C ASN A 212 -8.85 -22.96 4.10
N THR A 213 -9.43 -22.71 2.95
CA THR A 213 -8.76 -22.82 1.65
C THR A 213 -8.50 -21.42 1.11
N PRO A 214 -7.39 -21.20 0.39
CA PRO A 214 -7.12 -19.93 -0.27
C PRO A 214 -8.33 -19.47 -1.11
N LYS A 215 -8.67 -18.18 -1.00
CA LYS A 215 -9.80 -17.59 -1.74
C LYS A 215 -9.29 -16.43 -2.59
N ILE A 216 -9.67 -16.45 -3.86
CA ILE A 216 -9.43 -15.35 -4.78
C ILE A 216 -10.41 -14.24 -4.43
N ALA A 217 -9.89 -13.03 -4.22
CA ALA A 217 -10.67 -11.82 -4.00
C ALA A 217 -10.93 -11.04 -5.30
N GLY A 218 -10.07 -11.22 -6.32
CA GLY A 218 -10.20 -10.58 -7.62
C GLY A 218 -8.98 -10.82 -8.50
N GLU A 219 -9.04 -10.32 -9.73
CA GLU A 219 -7.96 -10.36 -10.71
C GLU A 219 -7.87 -8.97 -11.39
N PRO A 220 -7.35 -7.94 -10.66
CA PRO A 220 -7.38 -6.56 -11.13
C PRO A 220 -6.43 -6.25 -12.29
N ILE A 221 -5.40 -7.07 -12.50
CA ILE A 221 -4.37 -6.89 -13.52
C ILE A 221 -3.91 -8.24 -14.08
N SER A 222 -3.24 -8.20 -15.22
CA SER A 222 -2.61 -9.37 -15.83
C SER A 222 -1.30 -9.75 -15.15
N SER A 223 -0.85 -11.01 -15.35
CA SER A 223 0.46 -11.49 -14.89
C SER A 223 1.61 -10.67 -15.49
N GLU A 224 1.51 -10.28 -16.76
CA GLU A 224 2.51 -9.44 -17.43
C GLU A 224 2.64 -8.07 -16.75
N THR A 225 1.52 -7.49 -16.33
CA THR A 225 1.53 -6.22 -15.58
C THR A 225 2.16 -6.39 -14.21
N ALA A 226 1.81 -7.46 -13.49
CA ALA A 226 2.37 -7.77 -12.17
C ALA A 226 3.91 -7.90 -12.22
N GLU A 227 4.44 -8.66 -13.18
CA GLU A 227 5.89 -8.80 -13.41
C GLU A 227 6.56 -7.45 -13.68
N LYS A 228 6.01 -6.64 -14.61
CA LYS A 228 6.55 -5.31 -14.90
C LYS A 228 6.54 -4.36 -13.71
N VAL A 229 5.51 -4.42 -12.87
CA VAL A 229 5.45 -3.63 -11.63
C VAL A 229 6.58 -4.03 -10.69
N LEU A 230 6.79 -5.34 -10.47
CA LEU A 230 7.88 -5.85 -9.63
C LEU A 230 9.26 -5.42 -10.16
N ASP A 231 9.50 -5.51 -11.48
CA ASP A 231 10.75 -5.04 -12.11
C ASP A 231 11.03 -3.57 -11.83
N ILE A 232 10.02 -2.72 -11.97
CA ILE A 232 10.16 -1.29 -11.70
C ILE A 232 10.36 -1.02 -10.20
N LEU A 233 9.64 -1.73 -9.33
CA LEU A 233 9.75 -1.56 -7.88
C LEU A 233 11.09 -2.09 -7.32
N GLU A 234 11.75 -3.05 -7.98
CA GLU A 234 13.11 -3.45 -7.66
C GLU A 234 14.06 -2.26 -7.82
N THR A 235 13.96 -1.49 -8.91
CA THR A 235 14.78 -0.29 -9.11
C THR A 235 14.58 0.78 -8.04
N VAL A 236 13.41 0.83 -7.40
CA VAL A 236 13.14 1.74 -6.26
C VAL A 236 13.95 1.33 -5.04
N VAL A 237 14.14 0.04 -4.82
CA VAL A 237 14.95 -0.49 -3.70
C VAL A 237 16.45 -0.43 -4.03
N GLU A 238 16.85 -0.66 -5.29
CA GLU A 238 18.25 -0.61 -5.68
C GLU A 238 18.81 0.81 -5.72
N ASP A 239 18.10 1.74 -6.35
CA ASP A 239 18.61 3.10 -6.65
C ASP A 239 17.56 4.22 -6.39
N GLY A 240 16.54 3.94 -5.61
CA GLY A 240 15.48 4.90 -5.33
C GLY A 240 15.28 5.19 -3.85
N THR A 241 14.06 5.63 -3.53
CA THR A 241 13.64 5.96 -2.16
C THR A 241 13.59 4.75 -1.21
N GLY A 242 13.62 3.53 -1.75
CA GLY A 242 13.60 2.27 -1.00
C GLY A 242 14.98 1.71 -0.65
N ARG A 243 16.08 2.39 -0.99
CA ARG A 243 17.44 1.88 -0.84
C ARG A 243 17.82 1.41 0.57
N SER A 244 17.22 1.99 1.60
CA SER A 244 17.43 1.56 3.00
C SER A 244 16.85 0.18 3.32
N PHE A 245 16.00 -0.37 2.45
CA PHE A 245 15.39 -1.68 2.59
C PHE A 245 16.09 -2.77 1.76
N ALA A 246 17.16 -2.41 1.03
CA ALA A 246 17.97 -3.38 0.32
C ALA A 246 18.68 -4.32 1.32
N ILE A 247 18.61 -5.62 1.06
CA ILE A 247 19.28 -6.66 1.85
C ILE A 247 20.26 -7.37 0.93
N GLU A 248 21.54 -7.42 1.30
CA GLU A 248 22.58 -8.07 0.51
C GLU A 248 22.24 -9.56 0.26
N GLY A 249 22.31 -9.98 -0.99
CA GLY A 249 21.99 -11.35 -1.40
C GLY A 249 20.51 -11.62 -1.66
N TYR A 250 19.64 -10.63 -1.51
CA TYR A 250 18.21 -10.77 -1.79
C TYR A 250 17.73 -9.72 -2.80
N GLN A 251 16.93 -10.17 -3.77
CA GLN A 251 16.22 -9.28 -4.69
C GLN A 251 14.89 -8.90 -4.05
N ILE A 252 14.72 -7.62 -3.79
CA ILE A 252 13.54 -7.07 -3.12
C ILE A 252 12.94 -5.98 -4.02
N ALA A 253 11.67 -6.13 -4.35
CA ALA A 253 10.87 -5.05 -4.91
C ALA A 253 10.11 -4.36 -3.78
N GLY A 254 9.89 -3.04 -3.88
CA GLY A 254 9.13 -2.39 -2.83
C GLY A 254 8.94 -0.90 -3.01
N LYS A 255 8.08 -0.34 -2.15
CA LYS A 255 7.76 1.08 -2.16
C LYS A 255 7.64 1.63 -0.74
N THR A 256 8.34 2.71 -0.49
CA THR A 256 8.20 3.52 0.73
C THR A 256 6.97 4.42 0.65
N GLY A 257 6.33 4.63 1.78
CA GLY A 257 5.29 5.63 2.00
C GLY A 257 5.69 6.64 3.06
N THR A 258 5.29 7.87 2.84
CA THR A 258 5.30 8.93 3.84
C THR A 258 3.99 9.70 3.66
N ALA A 259 3.12 9.62 4.64
CA ALA A 259 1.83 10.28 4.62
C ALA A 259 1.77 11.32 5.74
N GLN A 260 1.20 12.48 5.45
CA GLN A 260 0.92 13.49 6.46
C GLN A 260 -0.35 13.11 7.22
N ILE A 261 -0.39 13.39 8.51
CA ILE A 261 -1.57 13.14 9.33
C ILE A 261 -2.55 14.31 9.14
N PRO A 262 -3.81 14.04 8.76
CA PRO A 262 -4.85 15.08 8.67
C PRO A 262 -5.04 15.80 10.01
N SER A 263 -5.15 17.13 9.96
CA SER A 263 -5.41 17.96 11.15
C SER A 263 -6.91 18.05 11.41
N PRO A 264 -7.37 17.97 12.67
CA PRO A 264 -8.77 18.24 13.04
C PRO A 264 -9.24 19.65 12.66
N GLU A 265 -8.32 20.59 12.50
CA GLU A 265 -8.59 21.98 12.12
C GLU A 265 -8.61 22.19 10.59
N GLY A 266 -8.43 21.09 9.81
CA GLY A 266 -8.31 21.10 8.36
C GLY A 266 -6.85 21.15 7.89
N GLY A 267 -6.61 20.62 6.67
CA GLY A 267 -5.28 20.42 6.15
C GLY A 267 -4.51 19.32 6.87
N TYR A 268 -3.18 19.46 6.97
CA TYR A 268 -2.28 18.46 7.56
C TYR A 268 -1.54 19.03 8.77
N MET A 269 -1.24 18.15 9.74
CA MET A 269 -0.41 18.47 10.88
C MET A 269 1.00 18.83 10.40
N LYS A 270 1.60 19.83 11.04
CA LYS A 270 2.96 20.32 10.69
C LYS A 270 3.96 19.91 11.77
N GLY A 271 5.19 19.69 11.34
CA GLY A 271 6.32 19.41 12.22
C GLY A 271 6.80 17.96 12.13
N TRP A 272 7.98 17.75 12.69
CA TRP A 272 8.63 16.44 12.74
C TRP A 272 7.83 15.51 13.66
N GLY A 273 7.63 14.26 13.25
CA GLY A 273 6.84 13.29 14.01
C GLY A 273 5.35 13.22 13.65
N ASN A 274 4.85 14.14 12.82
CA ASN A 274 3.45 14.14 12.38
C ASN A 274 3.26 13.48 10.99
N ASN A 275 3.93 12.35 10.78
CA ASN A 275 3.85 11.56 9.56
C ASN A 275 3.66 10.09 9.91
N ILE A 276 2.99 9.39 9.00
CA ILE A 276 2.96 7.93 8.97
C ILE A 276 3.99 7.48 7.94
N TYR A 277 4.93 6.65 8.38
CA TYR A 277 5.93 6.04 7.53
C TYR A 277 5.53 4.60 7.26
N SER A 278 5.62 4.16 6.02
CA SER A 278 5.25 2.81 5.62
C SER A 278 6.17 2.25 4.56
N PHE A 279 6.19 0.93 4.44
CA PHE A 279 6.86 0.21 3.38
C PHE A 279 6.04 -1.02 2.99
N ILE A 280 5.90 -1.24 1.69
CA ILE A 280 5.43 -2.51 1.14
C ILE A 280 6.60 -3.13 0.40
N GLY A 281 7.01 -4.33 0.79
CA GLY A 281 8.09 -5.09 0.17
C GLY A 281 7.62 -6.45 -0.30
N PHE A 282 8.21 -6.92 -1.40
CA PHE A 282 7.97 -8.20 -2.06
C PHE A 282 9.29 -8.97 -2.13
N ALA A 283 9.32 -10.19 -1.65
CA ALA A 283 10.53 -11.00 -1.61
C ALA A 283 10.25 -12.50 -1.80
N PRO A 284 11.09 -13.23 -2.57
CA PRO A 284 12.00 -12.67 -3.57
C PRO A 284 11.24 -11.97 -4.70
N LYS A 285 11.90 -11.09 -5.47
CA LYS A 285 11.24 -10.26 -6.49
C LYS A 285 10.66 -11.08 -7.66
N ASP A 286 11.37 -12.10 -8.15
CA ASP A 286 10.97 -12.86 -9.34
C ASP A 286 9.80 -13.85 -9.09
N ASP A 287 9.65 -14.33 -7.86
CA ASP A 287 8.56 -15.23 -7.44
C ASP A 287 8.25 -14.96 -5.96
N PRO A 288 7.50 -13.90 -5.64
CA PRO A 288 7.30 -13.48 -4.27
C PRO A 288 6.64 -14.56 -3.40
N GLU A 289 7.30 -14.90 -2.31
CA GLU A 289 6.78 -15.78 -1.27
C GLU A 289 6.26 -14.99 -0.06
N LEU A 290 6.73 -13.76 0.08
CA LEU A 290 6.38 -12.87 1.18
C LEU A 290 6.03 -11.47 0.68
N ILE A 291 4.95 -10.93 1.24
CA ILE A 291 4.69 -9.50 1.29
C ILE A 291 4.92 -9.06 2.72
N VAL A 292 5.73 -8.01 2.89
CA VAL A 292 5.96 -7.36 4.18
C VAL A 292 5.41 -5.94 4.11
N TYR A 293 4.51 -5.62 5.03
CA TYR A 293 3.95 -4.28 5.21
C TYR A 293 4.29 -3.76 6.61
N THR A 294 4.81 -2.53 6.68
CA THR A 294 5.09 -1.86 7.95
C THR A 294 4.62 -0.42 7.90
#